data_3f89f06c26a8e4f25e0442d4d78cc8be
#
_entry.id   3f89f06c26a8e4f25e0442d4d78cc8be
#
_cell.length_a   1.000
_cell.length_b   1.000
_cell.length_c   1.000
_cell.angle_alpha   90.00
_cell.angle_beta   90.00
_cell.angle_gamma   90.00
#
_symmetry.space_group_name_H-M   'P 1'
#
loop_
_entity.id
_entity.type
_entity.pdbx_description
1 polymer ?
#
loop_
_entity_poly.entity_id
_entity_poly.type
_entity_poly.pdbx_seq_one_letter_code
_entity_poly.pdbx_strand_id
1 'polypeptide(L)'
;MANLAPYISSIRLIVVMFPFLAILLLLPFLIRQYHRYGAISGWMVGVNYAFIFYLLCAYALTILPLPTVDQVRAMTGPVENLHLFDFVHDFITYSGFVLTQPRTWLHAAKSPQFIQPFFNLLLTLPFGMFLRYQYKKRFVTSLVLAFCLTLSFELIQRSALFGLY
;
A
#
# COMPACT_ATOMS: atom_id res chain seq x y z
N MET A 1 10.29 -21.73 6.11
CA MET A 1 8.89 -21.32 5.89
C MET A 1 8.73 -19.95 6.54
N ALA A 2 8.31 -18.94 5.78
CA ALA A 2 8.07 -17.60 6.35
C ALA A 2 6.97 -17.70 7.40
N ASN A 3 7.19 -17.10 8.58
CA ASN A 3 6.21 -17.07 9.64
C ASN A 3 5.06 -16.13 9.24
N LEU A 4 3.94 -16.67 8.81
CA LEU A 4 2.77 -15.92 8.36
C LEU A 4 1.87 -15.44 9.52
N ALA A 5 2.15 -15.87 10.75
CA ALA A 5 1.32 -15.54 11.91
C ALA A 5 1.13 -14.02 12.14
N PRO A 6 2.17 -13.16 11.99
CA PRO A 6 2.01 -11.71 12.15
C PRO A 6 1.06 -11.11 11.10
N TYR A 7 1.11 -11.57 9.86
CA TYR A 7 0.22 -11.08 8.79
C TYR A 7 -1.23 -11.51 9.01
N ILE A 8 -1.44 -12.73 9.53
CA ILE A 8 -2.79 -13.22 9.87
C ILE A 8 -3.42 -12.38 10.97
N SER A 9 -2.66 -11.99 11.99
CA SER A 9 -3.15 -11.14 13.07
C SER A 9 -3.55 -9.74 12.56
N SER A 10 -2.74 -9.17 11.67
CA SER A 10 -3.02 -7.87 11.03
C SER A 10 -4.27 -7.92 10.17
N ILE A 11 -4.44 -8.96 9.36
CA ILE A 11 -5.64 -9.17 8.53
C ILE A 11 -6.88 -9.32 9.43
N ARG A 12 -6.80 -10.10 10.50
CA ARG A 12 -7.90 -10.28 11.45
C ARG A 12 -8.33 -8.95 12.08
N LEU A 13 -7.36 -8.12 12.48
CA LEU A 13 -7.64 -6.79 13.01
C LEU A 13 -8.41 -5.93 12.00
N ILE A 14 -8.00 -5.94 10.73
CA ILE A 14 -8.68 -5.19 9.66
C ILE A 14 -10.11 -5.68 9.48
N VAL A 15 -10.31 -6.99 9.39
CA VAL A 15 -11.65 -7.57 9.19
C VAL A 15 -12.59 -7.16 10.33
N VAL A 16 -12.09 -7.10 11.57
CA VAL A 16 -12.88 -6.67 12.73
C VAL A 16 -13.13 -5.16 12.72
N MET A 17 -12.11 -4.35 12.38
CA MET A 17 -12.22 -2.88 12.39
C MET A 17 -12.96 -2.32 11.16
N PHE A 18 -12.98 -3.08 10.06
CA PHE A 18 -13.54 -2.62 8.79
C PHE A 18 -15.01 -2.18 8.87
N PRO A 19 -15.95 -2.90 9.50
CA PRO A 19 -17.35 -2.45 9.56
C PRO A 19 -17.49 -1.08 10.23
N PHE A 20 -16.75 -0.83 11.30
CA PHE A 20 -16.81 0.44 12.02
C PHE A 20 -16.24 1.59 11.21
N LEU A 21 -15.06 1.38 10.60
CA LEU A 21 -14.43 2.38 9.75
C LEU A 21 -15.25 2.62 8.48
N ALA A 22 -15.83 1.58 7.90
CA ALA A 22 -16.67 1.71 6.72
C ALA A 22 -17.93 2.55 7.02
N ILE A 23 -18.62 2.32 8.14
CA ILE A 23 -19.77 3.13 8.54
C ILE A 23 -19.34 4.60 8.73
N LEU A 24 -18.24 4.84 9.46
CA LEU A 24 -17.75 6.19 9.73
C LEU A 24 -17.39 6.96 8.44
N LEU A 25 -16.72 6.30 7.51
CA LEU A 25 -16.22 6.92 6.28
C LEU A 25 -17.30 7.01 5.18
N LEU A 26 -18.21 6.04 5.13
CA LEU A 26 -19.31 6.05 4.15
C LEU A 26 -20.44 6.99 4.51
N LEU A 27 -20.69 7.21 5.79
CA LEU A 27 -21.81 8.04 6.23
C LEU A 27 -21.79 9.44 5.60
N PRO A 28 -20.70 10.24 5.66
CA PRO A 28 -20.65 11.54 5.02
C PRO A 28 -20.79 11.45 3.49
N PHE A 29 -20.30 10.36 2.88
CA PHE A 29 -20.48 10.13 1.45
C PHE A 29 -21.95 9.88 1.09
N LEU A 30 -22.68 9.06 1.86
CA LEU A 30 -24.09 8.78 1.66
C LEU A 30 -24.95 10.04 1.82
N ILE A 31 -24.69 10.82 2.87
CA ILE A 31 -25.37 12.09 3.11
C ILE A 31 -25.16 13.03 1.91
N ARG A 32 -23.90 13.19 1.44
CA ARG A 32 -23.59 14.02 0.28
C ARG A 32 -24.28 13.54 -1.00
N GLN A 33 -24.31 12.21 -1.22
CA GLN A 33 -24.96 11.62 -2.39
C GLN A 33 -26.47 11.89 -2.35
N TYR A 34 -27.11 11.67 -1.20
CA TYR A 34 -28.53 11.92 -1.02
C TYR A 34 -28.89 13.39 -1.25
N HIS A 35 -28.13 14.33 -0.66
CA HIS A 35 -28.35 15.76 -0.85
C HIS A 35 -28.16 16.21 -2.31
N ARG A 36 -27.27 15.57 -3.05
CA ARG A 36 -26.97 15.99 -4.42
C ARG A 36 -27.91 15.38 -5.46
N TYR A 37 -28.35 14.16 -5.24
CA TYR A 37 -29.09 13.39 -6.26
C TYR A 37 -30.51 12.96 -5.82
N GLY A 38 -30.88 13.21 -4.58
CA GLY A 38 -32.18 12.76 -4.03
C GLY A 38 -32.33 11.25 -3.87
N ALA A 39 -31.30 10.47 -4.25
CA ALA A 39 -31.30 9.03 -4.20
C ALA A 39 -29.90 8.47 -3.89
N ILE A 40 -29.85 7.27 -3.32
CA ILE A 40 -28.61 6.55 -3.04
C ILE A 40 -28.45 5.43 -4.06
N SER A 41 -27.36 5.45 -4.83
CA SER A 41 -27.01 4.38 -5.76
C SER A 41 -26.29 3.25 -5.02
N GLY A 42 -26.89 2.06 -4.97
CA GLY A 42 -26.28 0.88 -4.36
C GLY A 42 -24.95 0.50 -5.00
N TRP A 43 -24.81 0.69 -6.32
CA TRP A 43 -23.55 0.47 -7.03
C TRP A 43 -22.44 1.39 -6.52
N MET A 44 -22.71 2.69 -6.39
CA MET A 44 -21.73 3.64 -5.86
C MET A 44 -21.35 3.34 -4.42
N VAL A 45 -22.33 2.92 -3.60
CA VAL A 45 -22.07 2.49 -2.21
C VAL A 45 -21.12 1.29 -2.21
N GLY A 46 -21.40 0.27 -3.01
CA GLY A 46 -20.57 -0.93 -3.12
C GLY A 46 -19.13 -0.63 -3.56
N VAL A 47 -18.96 0.23 -4.58
CA VAL A 47 -17.64 0.63 -5.06
C VAL A 47 -16.86 1.39 -3.99
N ASN A 48 -17.48 2.32 -3.25
CA ASN A 48 -16.81 3.04 -2.17
C ASN A 48 -16.50 2.13 -0.97
N TYR A 49 -17.38 1.19 -0.65
CA TYR A 49 -17.17 0.19 0.39
C TYR A 49 -15.94 -0.69 0.06
N ALA A 50 -15.90 -1.21 -1.16
CA ALA A 50 -14.76 -2.00 -1.65
C ALA A 50 -13.45 -1.19 -1.64
N PHE A 51 -13.52 0.10 -1.97
CA PHE A 51 -12.37 0.99 -1.95
C PHE A 51 -11.85 1.26 -0.53
N ILE A 52 -12.74 1.48 0.44
CA ILE A 52 -12.35 1.63 1.85
C ILE A 52 -11.67 0.34 2.33
N PHE A 53 -12.24 -0.81 2.01
CA PHE A 53 -11.65 -2.10 2.36
C PHE A 53 -10.26 -2.27 1.74
N TYR A 54 -10.12 -1.95 0.45
CA TYR A 54 -8.84 -1.96 -0.24
C TYR A 54 -7.81 -1.06 0.45
N LEU A 55 -8.17 0.20 0.81
CA LEU A 55 -7.24 1.11 1.49
C LEU A 55 -6.80 0.58 2.86
N LEU A 56 -7.71 -0.03 3.61
CA LEU A 56 -7.37 -0.65 4.89
C LEU A 56 -6.43 -1.84 4.72
N CYS A 57 -6.67 -2.68 3.71
CA CYS A 57 -5.77 -3.78 3.38
C CYS A 57 -4.41 -3.26 2.92
N ALA A 58 -4.38 -2.23 2.07
CA ALA A 58 -3.15 -1.60 1.62
C ALA A 58 -2.34 -1.05 2.79
N TYR A 59 -2.99 -0.32 3.69
CA TYR A 59 -2.38 0.18 4.91
C TYR A 59 -1.79 -0.93 5.79
N ALA A 60 -2.57 -2.00 6.00
CA ALA A 60 -2.12 -3.10 6.83
C ALA A 60 -0.97 -3.90 6.23
N LEU A 61 -1.01 -4.14 4.92
CA LEU A 61 0.06 -4.88 4.24
C LEU A 61 1.36 -4.07 4.16
N THR A 62 1.26 -2.73 4.16
CA THR A 62 2.42 -1.86 4.04
C THR A 62 3.02 -1.49 5.41
N ILE A 63 2.19 -1.27 6.42
CA ILE A 63 2.63 -0.75 7.72
C ILE A 63 2.69 -1.85 8.79
N LEU A 64 1.81 -2.84 8.70
CA LEU A 64 1.77 -3.96 9.64
C LEU A 64 2.37 -5.24 9.02
N PRO A 65 3.00 -6.12 9.81
CA PRO A 65 3.18 -6.03 11.25
C PRO A 65 4.33 -5.10 11.63
N LEU A 66 4.12 -4.31 12.68
CA LEU A 66 5.19 -3.53 13.27
C LEU A 66 6.25 -4.47 13.88
N PRO A 67 7.55 -4.18 13.75
CA PRO A 67 8.58 -4.97 14.36
C PRO A 67 8.44 -4.92 15.89
N THR A 68 8.77 -6.01 16.55
CA THR A 68 8.81 -6.06 18.02
C THR A 68 10.02 -5.29 18.55
N VAL A 69 9.94 -4.81 19.80
CA VAL A 69 11.04 -4.08 20.45
C VAL A 69 12.35 -4.87 20.40
N ASP A 70 12.29 -6.20 20.52
CA ASP A 70 13.47 -7.06 20.46
C ASP A 70 14.05 -7.15 19.04
N GLN A 71 13.19 -7.15 18.02
CA GLN A 71 13.61 -7.09 16.62
C GLN A 71 14.28 -5.75 16.31
N VAL A 72 13.72 -4.64 16.79
CA VAL A 72 14.32 -3.31 16.63
C VAL A 72 15.69 -3.22 17.31
N ARG A 73 15.83 -3.75 18.53
CA ARG A 73 17.11 -3.79 19.24
C ARG A 73 18.16 -4.68 18.59
N ALA A 74 17.73 -5.71 17.86
CA ALA A 74 18.61 -6.61 17.12
C ALA A 74 19.05 -6.04 15.76
N MET A 75 18.41 -4.99 15.26
CA MET A 75 18.80 -4.30 14.04
C MET A 75 20.04 -3.47 14.28
N THR A 76 21.21 -4.04 13.99
CA THR A 76 22.51 -3.37 14.03
C THR A 76 22.90 -2.97 12.60
N GLY A 77 22.43 -1.82 12.15
CA GLY A 77 22.81 -1.31 10.82
C GLY A 77 22.22 0.08 10.57
N PRO A 78 22.72 0.84 9.60
CA PRO A 78 22.09 2.09 9.19
C PRO A 78 20.68 1.78 8.68
N VAL A 79 19.69 2.30 9.39
CA VAL A 79 18.25 2.08 9.13
C VAL A 79 17.78 2.87 7.89
N GLU A 80 18.68 3.66 7.28
CA GLU A 80 18.30 4.67 6.29
C GLU A 80 18.95 4.45 4.93
N ASN A 81 18.21 3.82 4.02
CA ASN A 81 18.45 4.03 2.59
C ASN A 81 17.66 5.29 2.17
N LEU A 82 18.33 6.44 2.26
CA LEU A 82 17.77 7.77 1.98
C LEU A 82 17.75 8.11 0.49
N HIS A 83 18.29 7.28 -0.38
CA HIS A 83 18.38 7.55 -1.81
C HIS A 83 17.15 7.06 -2.57
N LEU A 84 16.51 7.98 -3.27
CA LEU A 84 15.22 7.77 -3.96
C LEU A 84 15.26 6.66 -5.02
N PHE A 85 16.44 6.25 -5.48
CA PHE A 85 16.65 5.26 -6.54
C PHE A 85 17.49 4.05 -6.10
N ASP A 86 17.72 3.87 -4.80
CA ASP A 86 18.49 2.73 -4.30
C ASP A 86 17.88 1.40 -4.72
N PHE A 87 16.54 1.33 -4.85
CA PHE A 87 15.91 0.12 -5.34
C PHE A 87 16.36 -0.29 -6.76
N VAL A 88 16.72 0.67 -7.63
CA VAL A 88 17.23 0.40 -8.97
C VAL A 88 18.68 -0.11 -8.86
N HIS A 89 19.48 0.54 -8.01
CA HIS A 89 20.85 0.12 -7.75
C HIS A 89 20.90 -1.28 -7.14
N ASP A 90 20.07 -1.52 -6.13
CA ASP A 90 19.95 -2.83 -5.46
C ASP A 90 19.45 -3.92 -6.41
N PHE A 91 18.49 -3.58 -7.28
CA PHE A 91 18.04 -4.50 -8.30
C PHE A 91 19.18 -4.89 -9.26
N ILE A 92 19.90 -3.92 -9.79
CA ILE A 92 21.01 -4.18 -10.73
C ILE A 92 22.13 -4.96 -10.03
N THR A 93 22.45 -4.62 -8.78
CA THR A 93 23.60 -5.18 -8.05
C THR A 93 23.32 -6.57 -7.47
N TYR A 94 22.12 -6.77 -6.88
CA TYR A 94 21.82 -7.97 -6.09
C TYR A 94 20.88 -8.96 -6.76
N SER A 95 20.15 -8.57 -7.83
CA SER A 95 19.23 -9.50 -8.50
C SER A 95 19.90 -10.47 -9.47
N GLY A 96 21.17 -10.24 -9.80
CA GLY A 96 21.87 -10.98 -10.86
C GLY A 96 21.34 -10.69 -12.27
N PHE A 97 20.64 -9.57 -12.45
CA PHE A 97 20.10 -9.16 -13.74
C PHE A 97 21.22 -8.77 -14.72
N VAL A 98 21.24 -9.42 -15.87
CA VAL A 98 22.16 -9.09 -16.97
C VAL A 98 21.33 -8.87 -18.24
N LEU A 99 21.33 -7.64 -18.76
CA LEU A 99 20.50 -7.24 -19.91
C LEU A 99 20.72 -8.11 -21.15
N THR A 100 21.97 -8.55 -21.38
CA THR A 100 22.37 -9.37 -22.53
C THR A 100 22.07 -10.84 -22.39
N GLN A 101 21.66 -11.30 -21.19
CA GLN A 101 21.43 -12.71 -20.88
C GLN A 101 19.99 -12.98 -20.46
N PRO A 102 19.06 -13.36 -21.38
CA PRO A 102 17.64 -13.56 -21.05
C PRO A 102 17.39 -14.63 -19.97
N ARG A 103 18.30 -15.56 -19.78
CA ARG A 103 18.20 -16.59 -18.74
C ARG A 103 18.20 -16.01 -17.31
N THR A 104 18.83 -14.84 -17.11
CA THR A 104 18.89 -14.17 -15.80
C THR A 104 17.60 -13.41 -15.48
N TRP A 105 16.77 -13.08 -16.46
CA TRP A 105 15.59 -12.23 -16.29
C TRP A 105 14.54 -12.86 -15.38
N LEU A 106 14.30 -14.17 -15.57
CA LEU A 106 13.32 -14.88 -14.73
C LEU A 106 13.78 -15.00 -13.27
N HIS A 107 15.09 -15.16 -13.07
CA HIS A 107 15.68 -15.17 -11.73
C HIS A 107 15.58 -13.78 -11.07
N ALA A 108 15.95 -12.75 -11.80
CA ALA A 108 15.86 -11.35 -11.35
C ALA A 108 14.41 -10.94 -11.04
N ALA A 109 13.43 -11.36 -11.85
CA ALA A 109 12.01 -11.09 -11.61
C ALA A 109 11.46 -11.76 -10.33
N LYS A 110 12.12 -12.80 -9.84
CA LYS A 110 11.79 -13.47 -8.57
C LYS A 110 12.58 -12.94 -7.38
N SER A 111 13.49 -12.00 -7.61
CA SER A 111 14.28 -11.41 -6.53
C SER A 111 13.42 -10.49 -5.65
N PRO A 112 13.69 -10.39 -4.33
CA PRO A 112 13.00 -9.46 -3.44
C PRO A 112 13.10 -8.00 -3.92
N GLN A 113 14.24 -7.63 -4.51
CA GLN A 113 14.53 -6.29 -5.04
C GLN A 113 13.60 -5.89 -6.18
N PHE A 114 13.04 -6.85 -6.93
CA PHE A 114 12.03 -6.62 -7.94
C PHE A 114 10.61 -6.77 -7.39
N ILE A 115 10.37 -7.82 -6.62
CA ILE A 115 9.03 -8.17 -6.14
C ILE A 115 8.46 -7.06 -5.27
N GLN A 116 9.24 -6.49 -4.36
CA GLN A 116 8.76 -5.48 -3.43
C GLN A 116 8.31 -4.18 -4.13
N PRO A 117 9.11 -3.51 -4.99
CA PRO A 117 8.63 -2.34 -5.74
C PRO A 117 7.47 -2.67 -6.69
N PHE A 118 7.49 -3.85 -7.30
CA PHE A 118 6.42 -4.29 -8.18
C PHE A 118 5.08 -4.42 -7.45
N PHE A 119 5.07 -5.04 -6.27
CA PHE A 119 3.85 -5.15 -5.46
C PHE A 119 3.40 -3.79 -4.91
N ASN A 120 4.31 -2.90 -4.56
CA ASN A 120 3.97 -1.53 -4.16
C ASN A 120 3.29 -0.77 -5.31
N LEU A 121 3.78 -0.92 -6.54
CA LEU A 121 3.15 -0.37 -7.74
C LEU A 121 1.77 -1.00 -7.98
N LEU A 122 1.67 -2.33 -7.90
CA LEU A 122 0.41 -3.05 -8.06
C LEU A 122 -0.62 -2.63 -6.99
N LEU A 123 -0.16 -2.37 -5.78
CA LEU A 123 -1.00 -1.91 -4.68
C LEU A 123 -1.56 -0.49 -4.92
N THR A 124 -0.83 0.40 -5.60
CA THR A 124 -1.30 1.75 -5.90
C THR A 124 -2.21 1.85 -7.13
N LEU A 125 -2.21 0.83 -7.98
CA LEU A 125 -2.97 0.81 -9.23
C LEU A 125 -4.50 0.94 -9.01
N PRO A 126 -5.15 0.16 -8.11
CA PRO A 126 -6.58 0.30 -7.83
C PRO A 126 -6.94 1.69 -7.30
N PHE A 127 -6.06 2.35 -6.54
CA PHE A 127 -6.26 3.72 -6.09
C PHE A 127 -6.38 4.70 -7.27
N GLY A 128 -5.45 4.63 -8.22
CA GLY A 128 -5.50 5.44 -9.43
C GLY A 128 -6.74 5.18 -10.28
N MET A 129 -7.12 3.91 -10.43
CA MET A 129 -8.35 3.52 -11.13
C MET A 129 -9.60 4.09 -10.47
N PHE A 130 -9.69 4.01 -9.13
CA PHE A 130 -10.81 4.56 -8.37
C PHE A 130 -10.91 6.08 -8.55
N LEU A 131 -9.80 6.81 -8.46
CA LEU A 131 -9.78 8.25 -8.67
C LEU A 131 -10.29 8.65 -10.06
N ARG A 132 -9.94 7.89 -11.09
CA ARG A 132 -10.44 8.14 -12.45
C ARG A 132 -11.91 7.78 -12.61
N TYR A 133 -12.32 6.64 -12.09
CA TYR A 133 -13.70 6.14 -12.22
C TYR A 133 -14.68 6.99 -11.41
N GLN A 134 -14.43 7.16 -10.11
CA GLN A 134 -15.37 7.79 -9.19
C GLN A 134 -15.30 9.31 -9.21
N TYR A 135 -14.10 9.88 -9.27
CA TYR A 135 -13.90 11.33 -9.18
C TYR A 135 -13.59 11.99 -10.54
N LYS A 136 -13.58 11.23 -11.64
CA LYS A 136 -13.31 11.75 -12.99
C LYS A 136 -12.01 12.57 -13.07
N LYS A 137 -11.02 12.24 -12.23
CA LYS A 137 -9.75 12.98 -12.18
C LYS A 137 -8.93 12.75 -13.46
N ARG A 138 -8.12 13.76 -13.85
CA ARG A 138 -7.17 13.64 -14.96
C ARG A 138 -6.08 12.64 -14.60
N PHE A 139 -5.48 12.02 -15.62
CA PHE A 139 -4.42 11.02 -15.43
C PHE A 139 -3.27 11.55 -14.55
N VAL A 140 -2.77 12.74 -14.86
CA VAL A 140 -1.68 13.39 -14.10
C VAL A 140 -2.07 13.59 -12.63
N THR A 141 -3.30 14.06 -12.36
CA THR A 141 -3.79 14.24 -10.98
C THR A 141 -3.85 12.91 -10.25
N SER A 142 -4.32 11.84 -10.92
CA SER A 142 -4.37 10.51 -10.30
C SER A 142 -2.98 9.97 -10.01
N LEU A 143 -2.02 10.21 -10.91
CA LEU A 143 -0.62 9.82 -10.71
C LEU A 143 0.02 10.57 -9.53
N VAL A 144 -0.18 11.89 -9.45
CA VAL A 144 0.33 12.69 -8.31
C VAL A 144 -0.27 12.22 -6.99
N LEU A 145 -1.58 11.96 -6.95
CA LEU A 145 -2.23 11.48 -5.72
C LEU A 145 -1.76 10.06 -5.34
N ALA A 146 -1.53 9.18 -6.31
CA ALA A 146 -0.97 7.86 -6.06
C ALA A 146 0.47 7.96 -5.52
N PHE A 147 1.28 8.85 -6.08
CA PHE A 147 2.62 9.14 -5.56
C PHE A 147 2.57 9.70 -4.13
N CYS A 148 1.67 10.65 -3.84
CA CYS A 148 1.48 11.17 -2.48
C CYS A 148 1.05 10.07 -1.49
N LEU A 149 0.19 9.14 -1.92
CA LEU A 149 -0.19 7.99 -1.09
C LEU A 149 1.02 7.11 -0.77
N THR A 150 1.80 6.74 -1.77
CA THR A 150 3.02 5.94 -1.57
C THR A 150 4.01 6.65 -0.67
N LEU A 151 4.22 7.95 -0.90
CA LEU A 151 5.09 8.77 -0.06
C LEU A 151 4.59 8.84 1.40
N SER A 152 3.27 8.90 1.61
CA SER A 152 2.71 8.89 2.97
C SER A 152 3.00 7.58 3.70
N PHE A 153 2.94 6.43 3.02
CA PHE A 153 3.33 5.15 3.61
C PHE A 153 4.81 5.13 4.00
N GLU A 154 5.68 5.59 3.11
CA GLU A 154 7.12 5.72 3.39
C GLU A 154 7.40 6.62 4.60
N LEU A 155 6.75 7.78 4.65
CA LEU A 155 6.90 8.72 5.77
C LEU A 155 6.39 8.13 7.09
N ILE A 156 5.27 7.41 7.08
CA ILE A 156 4.74 6.75 8.26
C ILE A 156 5.68 5.64 8.73
N GLN A 157 6.23 4.86 7.80
CA GLN A 157 7.20 3.82 8.13
C GLN A 157 8.48 4.41 8.73
N ARG A 158 8.97 5.54 8.22
CA ARG A 158 10.22 6.18 8.68
C ARG A 158 10.05 7.02 9.93
N SER A 159 8.88 7.65 10.13
CA SER A 159 8.67 8.60 11.22
C SER A 159 8.50 7.95 12.59
N ALA A 160 8.58 6.62 12.68
CA ALA A 160 8.30 5.91 13.92
C ALA A 160 7.01 6.39 14.61
N LEU A 161 5.99 6.75 13.81
CA LEU A 161 4.77 7.41 14.29
C LEU A 161 4.06 6.60 15.40
N PHE A 162 4.39 5.30 15.50
CA PHE A 162 3.89 4.40 16.52
C PHE A 162 4.94 4.06 17.59
N GLY A 163 6.10 4.77 17.63
CA GLY A 163 7.10 4.67 18.70
C GLY A 163 7.85 3.34 18.80
N LEU A 164 7.92 2.57 17.71
CA LEU A 164 8.51 1.22 17.68
C LEU A 164 9.79 1.11 16.84
N TYR A 165 10.37 2.22 16.37
CA TYR A 165 11.63 2.25 15.63
C TYR A 165 12.68 3.05 16.36
#